data_3228b89f4ebc8d0ddf16fcd6f7d8c05a
#
_entry.id   3228b89f4ebc8d0ddf16fcd6f7d8c05a
#
_cell.length_a   1.000
_cell.length_b   1.000
_cell.length_c   1.000
_cell.angle_alpha   90.00
_cell.angle_beta   90.00
_cell.angle_gamma   90.00
#
_symmetry.space_group_name_H-M   'P 1'
#
loop_
_entity.id
_entity.type
_entity.pdbx_description
1 polymer ?
#
loop_
_entity_poly.entity_id
_entity_poly.type
_entity_poly.pdbx_seq_one_letter_code
_entity_poly.pdbx_strand_id
1 'polypeptide(L)'
;DRKAKEFNNERTVMYYKMKADYHRYLAEFAPEKNDDKNDNFPASRGVEIDCALSAYKIALSLAQDSLPPAHHLTMLVAHNFSTFYYSMRRSTRMACHVAKTVYEDACEHVHELNEEEYAETVRVLQLLRENISKWTLDIARGDYDSEAEESDVDDIEEDMERQLADGQDDPYSNDLETGSLLQV
;
A
#
# COMPACT_ATOMS: atom_id res chain seq x y z
N ASP A 1 -10.37 -22.37 -11.19
CA ASP A 1 -11.28 -22.29 -10.05
C ASP A 1 -11.20 -20.90 -9.42
N ARG A 2 -12.34 -20.20 -9.29
CA ARG A 2 -12.44 -18.82 -8.78
C ARG A 2 -11.74 -18.65 -7.43
N LYS A 3 -11.96 -19.58 -6.49
CA LYS A 3 -11.33 -19.55 -5.16
C LYS A 3 -9.81 -19.68 -5.19
N ALA A 4 -9.27 -20.47 -6.11
CA ALA A 4 -7.83 -20.61 -6.26
C ALA A 4 -7.18 -19.31 -6.79
N LYS A 5 -7.88 -18.61 -7.70
CA LYS A 5 -7.43 -17.31 -8.21
C LYS A 5 -7.45 -16.26 -7.10
N GLU A 6 -8.55 -16.17 -6.34
CA GLU A 6 -8.70 -15.26 -5.21
C GLU A 6 -7.59 -15.48 -4.15
N PHE A 7 -7.36 -16.73 -3.77
CA PHE A 7 -6.28 -17.09 -2.85
C PHE A 7 -4.88 -16.71 -3.36
N ASN A 8 -4.62 -16.87 -4.67
CA ASN A 8 -3.34 -16.43 -5.24
C ASN A 8 -3.21 -14.92 -5.23
N ASN A 9 -4.28 -14.18 -5.49
CA ASN A 9 -4.29 -12.72 -5.43
C ASN A 9 -3.99 -12.23 -4.01
N GLU A 10 -4.67 -12.77 -3.00
CA GLU A 10 -4.38 -12.45 -1.59
C GLU A 10 -2.92 -12.68 -1.22
N ARG A 11 -2.35 -13.81 -1.64
CA ARG A 11 -0.94 -14.13 -1.38
C ARG A 11 -0.01 -13.12 -2.04
N THR A 12 -0.30 -12.70 -3.26
CA THR A 12 0.51 -11.73 -3.99
C THR A 12 0.44 -10.37 -3.32
N VAL A 13 -0.75 -9.90 -2.96
CA VAL A 13 -0.95 -8.66 -2.20
C VAL A 13 -0.20 -8.72 -0.87
N MET A 14 -0.35 -9.82 -0.12
CA MET A 14 0.35 -10.00 1.15
C MET A 14 1.87 -9.98 0.99
N TYR A 15 2.39 -10.59 -0.08
CA TYR A 15 3.83 -10.56 -0.38
C TYR A 15 4.36 -9.14 -0.56
N TYR A 16 3.69 -8.32 -1.39
CA TYR A 16 4.12 -6.93 -1.61
C TYR A 16 3.93 -6.06 -0.37
N LYS A 17 2.85 -6.28 0.40
CA LYS A 17 2.67 -5.63 1.70
C LYS A 17 3.82 -5.97 2.65
N MET A 18 4.18 -7.24 2.81
CA MET A 18 5.29 -7.66 3.66
C MET A 18 6.62 -7.08 3.16
N LYS A 19 6.86 -7.08 1.85
CA LYS A 19 8.05 -6.46 1.26
C LYS A 19 8.14 -4.99 1.64
N ALA A 20 7.04 -4.25 1.52
CA ALA A 20 6.97 -2.83 1.90
C ALA A 20 7.23 -2.63 3.40
N ASP A 21 6.59 -3.43 4.26
CA ASP A 21 6.80 -3.37 5.71
C ASP A 21 8.28 -3.61 6.08
N TYR A 22 8.96 -4.57 5.45
CA TYR A 22 10.38 -4.83 5.70
C TYR A 22 11.26 -3.66 5.29
N HIS A 23 11.06 -3.07 4.12
CA HIS A 23 11.80 -1.90 3.70
C HIS A 23 11.52 -0.70 4.62
N ARG A 24 10.28 -0.51 5.07
CA ARG A 24 9.95 0.51 6.08
C ARG A 24 10.73 0.28 7.38
N TYR A 25 10.77 -0.94 7.90
CA TYR A 25 11.57 -1.25 9.10
C TYR A 25 13.05 -1.01 8.87
N LEU A 26 13.60 -1.39 7.73
CA LEU A 26 15.00 -1.10 7.40
C LEU A 26 15.26 0.40 7.38
N ALA A 27 14.35 1.21 6.81
CA ALA A 27 14.45 2.66 6.81
C ALA A 27 14.41 3.27 8.22
N GLU A 28 13.66 2.68 9.17
CA GLU A 28 13.61 3.13 10.57
C GLU A 28 14.97 3.03 11.26
N PHE A 29 15.77 2.01 10.91
CA PHE A 29 17.08 1.75 11.52
C PHE A 29 18.26 2.23 10.67
N ALA A 30 18.05 2.59 9.40
CA ALA A 30 19.12 3.06 8.53
C ALA A 30 19.56 4.48 8.92
N PRO A 31 20.87 4.80 8.84
CA PRO A 31 21.38 6.14 9.07
C PRO A 31 20.85 7.13 8.02
N GLU A 32 20.59 8.36 8.43
CA GLU A 32 20.03 9.41 7.53
C GLU A 32 20.98 9.80 6.39
N LYS A 33 22.28 9.69 6.58
CA LYS A 33 23.30 9.94 5.56
C LYS A 33 24.43 8.94 5.65
N ASN A 34 24.88 8.45 4.49
CA ASN A 34 26.14 7.75 4.35
C ASN A 34 27.29 8.75 4.31
N ASP A 35 27.52 9.53 5.38
CA ASP A 35 28.65 10.47 5.43
C ASP A 35 29.98 9.82 5.83
N ASP A 36 29.99 8.56 6.27
CA ASP A 36 31.22 7.82 6.54
C ASP A 36 31.05 6.32 6.23
N LYS A 37 31.80 5.87 5.24
CA LYS A 37 32.50 4.57 5.03
C LYS A 37 32.17 3.40 5.98
N ASN A 38 30.97 3.30 6.49
CA ASN A 38 30.54 2.13 7.22
C ASN A 38 29.75 1.23 6.26
N ASP A 39 30.49 0.45 5.46
CA ASP A 39 30.00 -0.52 4.45
C ASP A 39 29.14 -1.65 5.04
N ASN A 40 28.71 -1.54 6.29
CA ASN A 40 27.92 -2.56 6.97
C ASN A 40 26.38 -2.38 6.80
N PHE A 41 25.93 -1.26 6.24
CA PHE A 41 24.51 -1.08 5.89
C PHE A 41 24.32 -1.22 4.39
N PRO A 42 23.51 -2.17 3.91
CA PRO A 42 23.38 -2.47 2.47
C PRO A 42 22.70 -1.38 1.65
N ALA A 43 21.98 -0.46 2.25
CA ALA A 43 21.33 0.65 1.55
C ALA A 43 21.16 1.89 2.46
N SER A 44 21.11 3.07 1.85
CA SER A 44 20.78 4.30 2.58
C SER A 44 19.28 4.33 2.94
N ARG A 45 18.93 5.10 3.98
CA ARG A 45 17.53 5.29 4.40
C ARG A 45 16.62 5.70 3.24
N GLY A 46 17.08 6.60 2.35
CA GLY A 46 16.32 7.03 1.19
C GLY A 46 15.96 5.88 0.24
N VAL A 47 16.93 5.02 -0.06
CA VAL A 47 16.69 3.84 -0.93
C VAL A 47 15.64 2.91 -0.31
N GLU A 48 15.71 2.68 1.00
CA GLU A 48 14.74 1.84 1.69
C GLU A 48 13.33 2.46 1.71
N ILE A 49 13.23 3.79 1.85
CA ILE A 49 11.96 4.52 1.72
C ILE A 49 11.37 4.36 0.31
N ASP A 50 12.18 4.52 -0.74
CA ASP A 50 11.71 4.40 -2.13
C ASP A 50 11.29 2.96 -2.46
N CYS A 51 12.03 1.96 -1.96
CA CYS A 51 11.64 0.55 -2.09
C CYS A 51 10.32 0.25 -1.36
N ALA A 52 10.12 0.80 -0.16
CA ALA A 52 8.87 0.66 0.58
C ALA A 52 7.71 1.31 -0.16
N LEU A 53 7.89 2.53 -0.67
CA LEU A 53 6.90 3.28 -1.44
C LEU A 53 6.44 2.48 -2.66
N SER A 54 7.39 2.01 -3.48
CA SER A 54 7.09 1.21 -4.67
C SER A 54 6.32 -0.06 -4.33
N ALA A 55 6.73 -0.77 -3.28
CA ALA A 55 6.09 -2.01 -2.87
C ALA A 55 4.67 -1.78 -2.31
N TYR A 56 4.42 -0.69 -1.56
CA TYR A 56 3.08 -0.33 -1.12
C TYR A 56 2.16 0.07 -2.27
N LYS A 57 2.64 0.84 -3.25
CA LYS A 57 1.89 1.19 -4.45
C LYS A 57 1.41 -0.07 -5.18
N ILE A 58 2.33 -1.00 -5.43
CA ILE A 58 1.99 -2.29 -6.08
C ILE A 58 0.99 -3.09 -5.23
N ALA A 59 1.19 -3.18 -3.92
CA ALA A 59 0.28 -3.92 -3.04
C ALA A 59 -1.15 -3.36 -3.06
N LEU A 60 -1.28 -2.02 -3.03
CA LEU A 60 -2.59 -1.37 -3.03
C LEU A 60 -3.30 -1.51 -4.38
N SER A 61 -2.60 -1.27 -5.48
CA SER A 61 -3.15 -1.45 -6.83
C SER A 61 -3.64 -2.89 -7.05
N LEU A 62 -2.79 -3.89 -6.77
CA LEU A 62 -3.18 -5.30 -6.87
C LEU A 62 -4.38 -5.64 -5.98
N ALA A 63 -4.46 -5.08 -4.78
CA ALA A 63 -5.58 -5.32 -3.88
C ALA A 63 -6.88 -4.75 -4.45
N GLN A 64 -6.86 -3.51 -4.94
CA GLN A 64 -8.02 -2.86 -5.54
C GLN A 64 -8.50 -3.55 -6.83
N ASP A 65 -7.55 -4.03 -7.67
CA ASP A 65 -7.88 -4.68 -8.93
C ASP A 65 -8.38 -6.12 -8.78
N SER A 66 -7.98 -6.81 -7.71
CA SER A 66 -8.14 -8.26 -7.63
C SER A 66 -8.93 -8.78 -6.42
N LEU A 67 -9.19 -7.95 -5.43
CA LEU A 67 -9.96 -8.29 -4.23
C LEU A 67 -11.27 -7.51 -4.17
N PRO A 68 -12.29 -8.01 -3.44
CA PRO A 68 -13.51 -7.25 -3.19
C PRO A 68 -13.22 -5.90 -2.49
N PRO A 69 -14.01 -4.83 -2.77
CA PRO A 69 -13.76 -3.50 -2.22
C PRO A 69 -13.67 -3.46 -0.68
N ALA A 70 -14.53 -4.21 0.00
CA ALA A 70 -14.53 -4.30 1.47
C ALA A 70 -13.64 -5.44 2.02
N HIS A 71 -12.69 -5.96 1.22
CA HIS A 71 -11.79 -7.01 1.68
C HIS A 71 -10.82 -6.49 2.74
N HIS A 72 -10.73 -7.15 3.89
CA HIS A 72 -9.91 -6.70 5.04
C HIS A 72 -8.43 -6.46 4.67
N LEU A 73 -7.87 -7.24 3.74
CA LEU A 73 -6.48 -7.11 3.31
C LEU A 73 -6.23 -5.80 2.56
N THR A 74 -7.18 -5.34 1.72
CA THR A 74 -7.09 -4.05 1.02
C THR A 74 -6.98 -2.90 2.03
N MET A 75 -7.83 -2.92 3.06
CA MET A 75 -7.78 -1.92 4.13
C MET A 75 -6.53 -2.01 4.98
N LEU A 76 -6.01 -3.23 5.21
CA LEU A 76 -4.76 -3.41 5.96
C LEU A 76 -3.56 -2.85 5.18
N VAL A 77 -3.53 -3.03 3.85
CA VAL A 77 -2.52 -2.38 2.98
C VAL A 77 -2.65 -0.87 3.06
N ALA A 78 -3.86 -0.33 2.89
CA ALA A 78 -4.10 1.11 2.96
C ALA A 78 -3.73 1.71 4.33
N HIS A 79 -4.02 1.02 5.43
CA HIS A 79 -3.63 1.42 6.77
C HIS A 79 -2.09 1.52 6.92
N ASN A 80 -1.36 0.50 6.47
CA ASN A 80 0.10 0.51 6.57
C ASN A 80 0.72 1.54 5.63
N PHE A 81 0.20 1.66 4.42
CA PHE A 81 0.68 2.61 3.43
C PHE A 81 0.42 4.07 3.85
N SER A 82 -0.76 4.38 4.34
CA SER A 82 -1.07 5.71 4.86
C SER A 82 -0.22 6.06 6.10
N THR A 83 0.03 5.10 6.98
CA THR A 83 0.94 5.29 8.12
C THR A 83 2.38 5.53 7.67
N PHE A 84 2.82 4.85 6.60
CA PHE A 84 4.13 5.09 5.98
C PHE A 84 4.26 6.52 5.44
N TYR A 85 3.25 7.02 4.72
CA TYR A 85 3.25 8.41 4.27
C TYR A 85 3.36 9.39 5.44
N TYR A 86 2.56 9.18 6.49
CA TYR A 86 2.58 10.04 7.66
C TYR A 86 3.93 10.03 8.38
N SER A 87 4.50 8.85 8.64
CA SER A 87 5.68 8.70 9.51
C SER A 87 7.01 8.85 8.78
N MET A 88 7.13 8.32 7.54
CA MET A 88 8.39 8.25 6.79
C MET A 88 8.52 9.37 5.77
N ARG A 89 7.43 9.66 5.04
CA ARG A 89 7.40 10.70 4.01
C ARG A 89 7.02 12.07 4.57
N ARG A 90 6.46 12.12 5.79
CA ARG A 90 5.91 13.33 6.43
C ARG A 90 4.82 14.01 5.62
N SER A 91 4.18 13.26 4.76
CA SER A 91 3.08 13.72 3.90
C SER A 91 1.74 13.38 4.52
N THR A 92 1.22 14.28 5.34
CA THR A 92 -0.03 14.10 6.10
C THR A 92 -1.24 14.08 5.17
N ARG A 93 -1.23 14.91 4.11
CA ARG A 93 -2.32 14.95 3.11
C ARG A 93 -2.42 13.64 2.34
N MET A 94 -1.27 13.10 1.89
CA MET A 94 -1.24 11.82 1.20
C MET A 94 -1.66 10.67 2.10
N ALA A 95 -1.19 10.64 3.33
CA ALA A 95 -1.66 9.67 4.33
C ALA A 95 -3.18 9.70 4.48
N CYS A 96 -3.75 10.92 4.60
CA CYS A 96 -5.19 11.12 4.71
C CYS A 96 -5.93 10.71 3.43
N HIS A 97 -5.39 11.03 2.26
CA HIS A 97 -5.98 10.69 0.96
C HIS A 97 -6.07 9.18 0.76
N VAL A 98 -4.95 8.46 0.88
CA VAL A 98 -4.91 6.99 0.74
C VAL A 98 -5.87 6.30 1.70
N ALA A 99 -5.89 6.74 2.98
CA ALA A 99 -6.77 6.15 3.97
C ALA A 99 -8.25 6.42 3.67
N LYS A 100 -8.62 7.65 3.28
CA LYS A 100 -10.00 8.03 2.97
C LYS A 100 -10.54 7.29 1.76
N THR A 101 -9.80 7.23 0.66
CA THR A 101 -10.24 6.59 -0.57
C THR A 101 -10.65 5.13 -0.31
N VAL A 102 -9.81 4.37 0.37
CA VAL A 102 -10.12 2.96 0.67
C VAL A 102 -11.20 2.82 1.74
N TYR A 103 -11.23 3.72 2.73
CA TYR A 103 -12.26 3.72 3.77
C TYR A 103 -13.66 3.97 3.21
N GLU A 104 -13.80 4.96 2.32
CA GLU A 104 -15.07 5.33 1.71
C GLU A 104 -15.59 4.20 0.82
N ASP A 105 -14.74 3.65 -0.05
CA ASP A 105 -15.08 2.50 -0.91
C ASP A 105 -15.49 1.26 -0.08
N ALA A 106 -14.77 0.95 0.98
CA ALA A 106 -15.12 -0.16 1.87
C ALA A 106 -16.45 0.06 2.60
N CYS A 107 -16.75 1.30 3.05
CA CYS A 107 -18.01 1.63 3.71
C CYS A 107 -19.22 1.42 2.80
N GLU A 108 -19.07 1.66 1.49
CA GLU A 108 -20.14 1.43 0.52
C GLU A 108 -20.46 -0.07 0.35
N HIS A 109 -19.46 -0.96 0.50
CA HIS A 109 -19.58 -2.38 0.21
C HIS A 109 -19.59 -3.29 1.45
N VAL A 110 -19.41 -2.73 2.65
CA VAL A 110 -19.33 -3.52 3.89
C VAL A 110 -20.58 -4.36 4.17
N HIS A 111 -21.72 -3.96 3.65
CA HIS A 111 -23.00 -4.67 3.81
C HIS A 111 -23.08 -5.98 2.98
N GLU A 112 -22.17 -6.20 2.05
CA GLU A 112 -22.09 -7.40 1.21
C GLU A 112 -21.33 -8.56 1.90
N LEU A 113 -20.62 -8.27 3.01
CA LEU A 113 -19.76 -9.20 3.71
C LEU A 113 -20.56 -10.18 4.57
N ASN A 114 -20.06 -11.40 4.70
CA ASN A 114 -20.55 -12.32 5.71
C ASN A 114 -20.10 -11.90 7.14
N GLU A 115 -20.62 -12.57 8.18
CA GLU A 115 -20.38 -12.16 9.58
C GLU A 115 -18.89 -12.23 9.99
N GLU A 116 -18.14 -13.22 9.48
CA GLU A 116 -16.72 -13.40 9.78
C GLU A 116 -15.88 -12.32 9.09
N GLU A 117 -16.07 -12.12 7.78
CA GLU A 117 -15.41 -11.07 6.98
C GLU A 117 -15.74 -9.67 7.53
N TYR A 118 -17.00 -9.44 7.91
CA TYR A 118 -17.43 -8.18 8.52
C TYR A 118 -16.66 -7.88 9.82
N ALA A 119 -16.50 -8.88 10.69
CA ALA A 119 -15.80 -8.70 11.97
C ALA A 119 -14.30 -8.35 11.76
N GLU A 120 -13.65 -8.93 10.77
CA GLU A 120 -12.26 -8.61 10.42
C GLU A 120 -12.14 -7.21 9.81
N THR A 121 -13.00 -6.90 8.86
CA THR A 121 -13.06 -5.63 8.14
C THR A 121 -13.28 -4.44 9.09
N VAL A 122 -14.27 -4.52 9.97
CA VAL A 122 -14.63 -3.44 10.90
C VAL A 122 -13.49 -3.05 11.82
N ARG A 123 -12.65 -4.00 12.23
CA ARG A 123 -11.46 -3.70 13.05
C ARG A 123 -10.47 -2.79 12.33
N VAL A 124 -10.21 -3.06 11.05
CA VAL A 124 -9.28 -2.24 10.25
C VAL A 124 -9.93 -0.91 9.87
N LEU A 125 -11.22 -0.90 9.55
CA LEU A 125 -11.97 0.34 9.31
C LEU A 125 -11.91 1.29 10.50
N GLN A 126 -12.00 0.77 11.73
CA GLN A 126 -11.86 1.58 12.92
C GLN A 126 -10.48 2.24 13.01
N LEU A 127 -9.39 1.51 12.72
CA LEU A 127 -8.03 2.05 12.72
C LEU A 127 -7.87 3.14 11.65
N LEU A 128 -8.39 2.90 10.44
CA LEU A 128 -8.36 3.89 9.37
C LEU A 128 -9.10 5.16 9.78
N ARG A 129 -10.30 5.04 10.35
CA ARG A 129 -11.12 6.17 10.81
C ARG A 129 -10.41 6.99 11.88
N GLU A 130 -9.77 6.35 12.85
CA GLU A 130 -9.00 7.02 13.90
C GLU A 130 -7.82 7.81 13.30
N ASN A 131 -7.08 7.22 12.37
CA ASN A 131 -5.99 7.87 11.67
C ASN A 131 -6.48 9.06 10.83
N ILE A 132 -7.53 8.87 10.03
CA ILE A 132 -8.15 9.93 9.22
C ILE A 132 -8.56 11.11 10.11
N SER A 133 -9.21 10.84 11.24
CA SER A 133 -9.64 11.87 12.18
C SER A 133 -8.47 12.67 12.74
N LYS A 134 -7.39 11.98 13.13
CA LYS A 134 -6.15 12.60 13.60
C LYS A 134 -5.52 13.47 12.52
N TRP A 135 -5.26 12.91 11.36
CA TRP A 135 -4.57 13.62 10.27
C TRP A 135 -5.38 14.78 9.71
N THR A 136 -6.71 14.67 9.66
CA THR A 136 -7.59 15.79 9.29
C THR A 136 -7.44 16.96 10.28
N LEU A 137 -7.28 16.65 11.57
CA LEU A 137 -7.06 17.67 12.58
C LEU A 137 -5.65 18.29 12.47
N ASP A 138 -4.61 17.49 12.20
CA ASP A 138 -3.24 17.97 11.98
C ASP A 138 -3.20 18.91 10.76
N ILE A 139 -3.84 18.56 9.66
CA ILE A 139 -3.99 19.41 8.47
C ILE A 139 -4.72 20.73 8.81
N ALA A 140 -5.82 20.66 9.54
CA ALA A 140 -6.57 21.87 9.94
C ALA A 140 -5.80 22.82 10.85
N ARG A 141 -4.85 22.30 11.63
CA ARG A 141 -3.95 23.09 12.47
C ARG A 141 -2.72 23.64 11.74
N GLY A 142 -2.47 23.19 10.52
CA GLY A 142 -1.24 23.50 9.80
C GLY A 142 -0.02 22.73 10.30
N ASP A 143 -0.22 21.67 11.07
CA ASP A 143 0.83 20.79 11.60
C ASP A 143 1.23 19.75 10.54
N TYR A 144 1.74 20.19 9.39
CA TYR A 144 2.20 19.34 8.30
C TYR A 144 3.38 19.97 7.55
N ASP A 145 4.21 19.13 6.94
CA ASP A 145 5.37 19.54 6.16
C ASP A 145 4.95 19.83 4.71
N SER A 146 4.76 21.12 4.38
CA SER A 146 4.28 21.54 3.07
C SER A 146 5.27 21.25 1.93
N GLU A 147 6.58 21.21 2.19
CA GLU A 147 7.59 20.93 1.16
C GLU A 147 7.62 19.44 0.80
N ALA A 148 7.38 18.57 1.78
CA ALA A 148 7.29 17.12 1.54
C ALA A 148 6.01 16.75 0.77
N GLU A 149 4.94 17.52 0.88
CA GLU A 149 3.64 17.22 0.26
C GLU A 149 3.57 17.55 -1.22
N GLU A 150 4.23 18.59 -1.70
CA GLU A 150 4.19 18.98 -3.12
C GLU A 150 4.80 17.91 -4.03
N SER A 151 5.87 17.25 -3.59
CA SER A 151 6.53 16.20 -4.38
C SER A 151 5.74 14.87 -4.43
N ASP A 152 4.88 14.61 -3.45
CA ASP A 152 4.15 13.34 -3.37
C ASP A 152 2.81 13.38 -4.13
N VAL A 153 2.20 14.55 -4.31
CA VAL A 153 0.94 14.71 -5.05
C VAL A 153 1.16 14.51 -6.55
N ASP A 154 2.20 15.12 -7.11
CA ASP A 154 2.53 15.00 -8.53
C ASP A 154 2.89 13.55 -8.89
N ASP A 155 3.64 12.85 -8.04
CA ASP A 155 4.01 11.44 -8.24
C ASP A 155 2.81 10.49 -8.32
N ILE A 156 1.73 10.76 -7.60
CA ILE A 156 0.55 9.89 -7.58
C ILE A 156 -0.37 10.16 -8.76
N GLU A 157 -0.57 11.41 -9.14
CA GLU A 157 -1.35 11.73 -10.34
C GLU A 157 -0.68 11.15 -11.58
N GLU A 158 0.66 11.25 -11.71
CA GLU A 158 1.41 10.61 -12.80
C GLU A 158 1.34 9.07 -12.78
N ASP A 159 1.44 8.45 -11.62
CA ASP A 159 1.40 6.98 -11.51
C ASP A 159 -0.03 6.44 -11.75
N MET A 160 -1.07 7.14 -11.31
CA MET A 160 -2.46 6.79 -11.60
C MET A 160 -2.78 6.94 -13.09
N GLU A 161 -2.33 8.03 -13.73
CA GLU A 161 -2.48 8.23 -15.17
C GLU A 161 -1.70 7.18 -15.98
N ARG A 162 -0.48 6.83 -15.54
CA ARG A 162 0.35 5.80 -16.19
C ARG A 162 -0.26 4.41 -16.08
N GLN A 163 -0.83 4.04 -14.93
CA GLN A 163 -1.52 2.76 -14.73
C GLN A 163 -2.81 2.66 -15.54
N LEU A 164 -3.53 3.76 -15.74
CA LEU A 164 -4.69 3.82 -16.62
C LEU A 164 -4.31 3.72 -18.11
N ALA A 165 -3.11 4.20 -18.47
CA ALA A 165 -2.59 4.14 -19.84
C ALA A 165 -1.95 2.79 -20.19
N ASP A 166 -1.26 2.14 -19.23
CA ASP A 166 -0.54 0.87 -19.42
C ASP A 166 -1.39 -0.38 -19.18
N GLY A 167 -2.72 -0.27 -19.12
CA GLY A 167 -3.66 -1.38 -18.90
C GLY A 167 -3.56 -2.58 -19.85
N GLN A 168 -2.37 -2.90 -20.38
CA GLN A 168 -2.16 -3.94 -21.37
C GLN A 168 -0.84 -4.74 -21.31
N ASP A 169 -0.01 -4.71 -20.29
CA ASP A 169 1.09 -5.68 -20.22
C ASP A 169 1.44 -6.03 -18.76
N ASP A 170 0.78 -7.05 -18.24
CA ASP A 170 1.21 -7.74 -17.02
C ASP A 170 2.47 -8.58 -17.35
N PRO A 171 3.66 -8.21 -16.87
CA PRO A 171 4.89 -8.97 -17.13
C PRO A 171 4.89 -10.37 -16.51
N TYR A 172 3.90 -10.72 -15.69
CA TYR A 172 3.77 -12.01 -15.02
C TYR A 172 2.69 -12.92 -15.63
N SER A 173 1.98 -12.50 -16.68
CA SER A 173 0.97 -13.34 -17.34
C SER A 173 1.59 -14.49 -18.15
N ASN A 174 2.87 -14.41 -18.51
CA ASN A 174 3.56 -15.43 -19.33
C ASN A 174 4.14 -16.62 -18.55
N ASP A 175 4.27 -16.54 -17.22
CA ASP A 175 4.86 -17.64 -16.43
C ASP A 175 3.84 -18.70 -15.97
N LEU A 176 2.56 -18.51 -16.24
CA LEU A 176 1.50 -19.45 -15.82
C LEU A 176 1.05 -20.43 -16.92
N GLU A 177 1.50 -20.27 -18.17
CA GLU A 177 1.11 -21.16 -19.27
C GLU A 177 2.07 -22.34 -19.54
N THR A 178 3.23 -22.43 -18.88
CA THR A 178 4.17 -23.54 -19.10
C THR A 178 4.04 -24.72 -18.15
N GLY A 179 2.93 -24.81 -17.42
CA GLY A 179 2.62 -25.93 -16.50
C GLY A 179 1.88 -27.13 -17.11
N SER A 180 1.80 -27.23 -18.44
CA SER A 180 1.20 -28.41 -19.10
C SER A 180 2.26 -29.15 -19.90
N LEU A 181 2.92 -30.12 -19.27
CA LEU A 181 3.48 -31.33 -19.92
C LEU A 181 4.25 -32.17 -18.88
N LEU A 182 3.55 -33.06 -18.21
CA LEU A 182 4.09 -34.38 -17.81
C LEU A 182 2.93 -35.33 -17.65
N GLN A 183 2.48 -35.83 -18.78
CA GLN A 183 1.89 -37.17 -18.85
C GLN A 183 3.05 -38.15 -19.10
N VAL A 184 3.34 -39.01 -18.13
CA VAL A 184 3.60 -40.46 -18.33
C VAL A 184 3.21 -41.18 -17.06
#